data_14af3aa612a4e5c67cf182eadd02b6d6
#
_entry.id   14af3aa612a4e5c67cf182eadd02b6d6
#
_cell.length_a   1.000
_cell.length_b   1.000
_cell.length_c   1.000
_cell.angle_alpha   90.00
_cell.angle_beta   90.00
_cell.angle_gamma   90.00
#
_symmetry.space_group_name_H-M   'P 1'
#
loop_
_entity.id
_entity.type
_entity.pdbx_description
1 polymer ?
#
loop_
_entity_poly.entity_id
_entity_poly.type
_entity_poly.pdbx_seq_one_letter_code
_entity_poly.pdbx_strand_id
1 'polypeptide(L)'
;DAALAVDLAMAGGVEDTRESTHLVRLAEDYAAEAWGADRAWFLVNGSTSGIHSLLLTLCGPGDAVIVPRNAHKSLLAGLIFTGATPVYMEPVIDSAWGIPLQVSSEDARAAIERAPHAKAVLVTSPTYNGLGADLSTIARLAHDAGIPFVTDQAWGPHLRFCPELPVDAM
;
A
#
# COMPACT_ATOMS: atom_id res chain seq x y z
N ASP A 1 -18.44 -26.40 -13.91
CA ASP A 1 -17.99 -25.48 -12.87
C ASP A 1 -18.53 -24.08 -13.14
N ALA A 2 -19.40 -23.59 -12.25
CA ALA A 2 -20.05 -22.29 -12.41
C ALA A 2 -19.03 -21.12 -12.46
N ALA A 3 -17.90 -21.25 -11.78
CA ALA A 3 -16.85 -20.24 -11.79
C ALA A 3 -16.19 -20.10 -13.17
N LEU A 4 -15.95 -21.21 -13.87
CA LEU A 4 -15.35 -21.17 -15.22
C LEU A 4 -16.36 -20.69 -16.29
N ALA A 5 -17.66 -20.78 -16.02
CA ALA A 5 -18.68 -20.29 -16.96
C ALA A 5 -18.72 -18.76 -17.06
N VAL A 6 -18.15 -18.04 -16.10
CA VAL A 6 -18.05 -16.56 -16.10
C VAL A 6 -16.62 -16.07 -16.33
N ASP A 7 -15.67 -16.97 -16.57
CA ASP A 7 -14.31 -16.64 -16.98
C ASP A 7 -14.30 -16.27 -18.46
N LEU A 8 -14.30 -14.98 -18.74
CA LEU A 8 -14.35 -14.42 -20.09
C LEU A 8 -12.96 -14.01 -20.55
N ALA A 9 -12.55 -14.51 -21.72
CA ALA A 9 -11.34 -14.02 -22.37
C ALA A 9 -11.53 -12.56 -22.81
N MET A 10 -10.49 -11.76 -22.70
CA MET A 10 -10.48 -10.35 -23.14
C MET A 10 -10.76 -10.19 -24.65
N ALA A 11 -10.56 -11.27 -25.42
CA ALA A 11 -10.80 -11.31 -26.88
C ALA A 11 -12.26 -11.62 -27.17
N GLY A 12 -13.18 -10.89 -27.12
CA GLY A 12 -14.60 -11.19 -27.41
C GLY A 12 -15.56 -10.06 -27.08
N GLY A 13 -15.05 -8.81 -27.07
CA GLY A 13 -15.85 -7.63 -26.76
C GLY A 13 -15.77 -7.22 -25.29
N VAL A 14 -14.98 -7.91 -24.46
CA VAL A 14 -14.53 -7.42 -23.17
C VAL A 14 -13.26 -6.61 -23.41
N GLU A 15 -13.20 -5.39 -22.87
CA GLU A 15 -12.15 -4.43 -23.17
C GLU A 15 -10.75 -4.92 -22.77
N ASP A 16 -9.79 -4.60 -23.63
CA ASP A 16 -8.36 -4.67 -23.28
C ASP A 16 -8.06 -3.64 -22.17
N THR A 17 -7.43 -4.08 -21.10
CA THR A 17 -7.02 -3.20 -19.99
C THR A 17 -6.10 -2.04 -20.43
N ARG A 18 -5.49 -2.15 -21.59
CA ARG A 18 -4.65 -1.10 -22.21
C ARG A 18 -5.46 -0.01 -22.91
N GLU A 19 -6.68 -0.32 -23.31
CA GLU A 19 -7.59 0.60 -24.01
C GLU A 19 -8.91 0.76 -23.24
N SER A 20 -8.88 0.68 -21.93
CA SER A 20 -10.03 0.69 -21.03
C SER A 20 -10.98 1.85 -21.30
N THR A 21 -11.93 1.61 -22.19
CA THR A 21 -12.82 2.65 -22.65
C THR A 21 -14.18 2.62 -21.97
N HIS A 22 -14.63 1.49 -21.45
CA HIS A 22 -15.98 1.44 -20.85
C HIS A 22 -16.14 0.50 -19.66
N LEU A 23 -16.11 -0.82 -19.82
CA LEU A 23 -16.50 -1.75 -18.74
C LEU A 23 -15.49 -1.80 -17.59
N VAL A 24 -14.20 -1.89 -17.91
CA VAL A 24 -13.14 -1.91 -16.89
C VAL A 24 -13.12 -0.57 -16.15
N ARG A 25 -13.24 0.54 -16.88
CA ARG A 25 -13.30 1.87 -16.27
C ARG A 25 -14.50 2.02 -15.34
N LEU A 26 -15.68 1.57 -15.77
CA LEU A 26 -16.89 1.60 -14.94
C LEU A 26 -16.72 0.76 -13.67
N ALA A 27 -16.10 -0.40 -13.78
CA ALA A 27 -15.79 -1.25 -12.63
C ALA A 27 -14.78 -0.60 -11.68
N GLU A 28 -13.77 0.10 -12.20
CA GLU A 28 -12.81 0.89 -11.42
C GLU A 28 -13.51 2.06 -10.71
N ASP A 29 -14.44 2.75 -11.38
CA ASP A 29 -15.22 3.84 -10.79
C ASP A 29 -16.10 3.33 -9.63
N TYR A 30 -16.75 2.16 -9.79
CA TYR A 30 -17.49 1.51 -8.69
C TYR A 30 -16.58 1.07 -7.53
N ALA A 31 -15.39 0.59 -7.83
CA ALA A 31 -14.41 0.26 -6.79
C ALA A 31 -13.99 1.52 -6.04
N ALA A 32 -13.68 2.61 -6.75
CA ALA A 32 -13.34 3.89 -6.14
C ALA A 32 -14.46 4.38 -5.20
N GLU A 33 -15.72 4.35 -5.65
CA GLU A 33 -16.88 4.72 -4.83
C GLU A 33 -16.99 3.84 -3.57
N ALA A 34 -16.87 2.52 -3.72
CA ALA A 34 -17.02 1.57 -2.61
C ALA A 34 -15.95 1.77 -1.52
N TRP A 35 -14.72 2.09 -1.90
CA TRP A 35 -13.63 2.36 -0.94
C TRP A 35 -13.48 3.83 -0.56
N GLY A 36 -14.23 4.74 -1.18
CA GLY A 36 -14.14 6.19 -0.91
C GLY A 36 -12.87 6.83 -1.49
N ALA A 37 -12.33 6.26 -2.56
CA ALA A 37 -11.14 6.75 -3.25
C ALA A 37 -11.50 7.71 -4.39
N ASP A 38 -10.62 8.64 -4.73
CA ASP A 38 -10.75 9.46 -5.93
C ASP A 38 -10.64 8.63 -7.20
N ARG A 39 -9.84 7.56 -7.17
CA ARG A 39 -9.61 6.63 -8.27
C ARG A 39 -9.24 5.24 -7.79
N ALA A 40 -9.59 4.23 -8.60
CA ALA A 40 -9.13 2.86 -8.45
C ALA A 40 -8.56 2.33 -9.77
N TRP A 41 -7.68 1.35 -9.68
CA TRP A 41 -7.11 0.62 -10.82
C TRP A 41 -7.01 -0.86 -10.50
N PHE A 42 -7.46 -1.71 -11.42
CA PHE A 42 -7.27 -3.14 -11.30
C PHE A 42 -5.87 -3.56 -11.76
N LEU A 43 -5.17 -4.24 -10.88
CA LEU A 43 -3.79 -4.66 -11.10
C LEU A 43 -3.72 -6.15 -11.42
N VAL A 44 -3.26 -6.50 -12.63
CA VAL A 44 -3.17 -7.91 -13.08
C VAL A 44 -2.12 -8.72 -12.32
N ASN A 45 -1.12 -8.08 -11.72
CA ASN A 45 -0.07 -8.72 -10.93
C ASN A 45 -0.19 -8.44 -9.42
N GLY A 46 -1.41 -8.14 -8.95
CA GLY A 46 -1.71 -7.90 -7.55
C GLY A 46 -1.04 -6.65 -6.97
N SER A 47 -1.11 -6.49 -5.65
CA SER A 47 -0.53 -5.34 -4.92
C SER A 47 0.98 -5.19 -5.12
N THR A 48 1.70 -6.26 -5.44
CA THR A 48 3.13 -6.19 -5.76
C THR A 48 3.40 -5.22 -6.90
N SER A 49 2.63 -5.29 -8.00
CA SER A 49 2.81 -4.34 -9.12
C SER A 49 2.42 -2.91 -8.72
N GLY A 50 1.43 -2.76 -7.85
CA GLY A 50 1.05 -1.45 -7.30
C GLY A 50 2.19 -0.81 -6.51
N ILE A 51 2.80 -1.55 -5.59
CA ILE A 51 3.95 -1.08 -4.80
C ILE A 51 5.13 -0.71 -5.71
N HIS A 52 5.45 -1.56 -6.72
CA HIS A 52 6.52 -1.23 -7.66
C HIS A 52 6.21 0.03 -8.46
N SER A 53 4.99 0.18 -8.97
CA SER A 53 4.56 1.35 -9.75
C SER A 53 4.62 2.63 -8.92
N LEU A 54 4.15 2.58 -7.67
CA LEU A 54 4.21 3.72 -6.75
C LEU A 54 5.66 4.15 -6.48
N LEU A 55 6.53 3.20 -6.13
CA LEU A 55 7.92 3.52 -5.86
C LEU A 55 8.64 4.06 -7.09
N LEU A 56 8.44 3.45 -8.27
CA LEU A 56 9.01 3.95 -9.53
C LEU A 56 8.51 5.34 -9.92
N THR A 57 7.31 5.71 -9.48
CA THR A 57 6.73 7.04 -9.73
C THR A 57 7.25 8.09 -8.75
N LEU A 58 7.42 7.72 -7.48
CA LEU A 58 7.75 8.66 -6.41
C LEU A 58 9.25 8.83 -6.19
N CYS A 59 10.06 7.83 -6.52
CA CYS A 59 11.46 7.75 -6.12
C CYS A 59 12.39 7.45 -7.28
N GLY A 60 13.61 7.94 -7.16
CA GLY A 60 14.75 7.63 -8.03
C GLY A 60 16.02 7.32 -7.23
N PRO A 61 17.15 7.11 -7.92
CA PRO A 61 18.42 6.77 -7.27
C PRO A 61 18.84 7.83 -6.23
N GLY A 62 19.08 7.36 -5.00
CA GLY A 62 19.49 8.20 -3.88
C GLY A 62 18.38 8.90 -3.12
N ASP A 63 17.14 8.87 -3.61
CA ASP A 63 15.99 9.41 -2.87
C ASP A 63 15.73 8.58 -1.61
N ALA A 64 15.41 9.24 -0.50
CA ALA A 64 15.03 8.58 0.75
C ALA A 64 13.56 8.15 0.73
N VAL A 65 13.27 6.94 1.24
CA VAL A 65 11.91 6.42 1.45
C VAL A 65 11.81 5.84 2.86
N ILE A 66 10.81 6.29 3.61
CA ILE A 66 10.55 5.80 4.96
C ILE A 66 9.69 4.53 4.87
N VAL A 67 10.17 3.43 5.43
CA VAL A 67 9.58 2.10 5.25
C VAL A 67 9.67 1.26 6.53
N PRO A 68 8.70 0.36 6.81
CA PRO A 68 8.82 -0.56 7.93
C PRO A 68 9.83 -1.67 7.63
N ARG A 69 10.58 -2.09 8.66
CA ARG A 69 11.59 -3.16 8.54
C ARG A 69 10.97 -4.53 8.22
N ASN A 70 9.73 -4.74 8.61
CA ASN A 70 8.95 -5.97 8.37
C ASN A 70 8.02 -5.88 7.15
N ALA A 71 8.31 -4.99 6.20
CA ALA A 71 7.55 -4.87 4.96
C ALA A 71 7.62 -6.11 4.08
N HIS A 72 6.64 -6.22 3.17
CA HIS A 72 6.65 -7.29 2.17
C HIS A 72 7.82 -7.17 1.19
N LYS A 73 8.28 -8.31 0.67
CA LYS A 73 9.40 -8.38 -0.30
C LYS A 73 9.21 -7.52 -1.55
N SER A 74 7.97 -7.19 -1.95
CA SER A 74 7.70 -6.27 -3.06
C SER A 74 8.28 -4.88 -2.82
N LEU A 75 8.26 -4.39 -1.57
CA LEU A 75 8.89 -3.15 -1.21
C LEU A 75 10.41 -3.21 -1.41
N LEU A 76 11.06 -4.29 -0.95
CA LEU A 76 12.50 -4.45 -1.12
C LEU A 76 12.89 -4.50 -2.61
N ALA A 77 12.11 -5.22 -3.43
CA ALA A 77 12.31 -5.23 -4.87
C ALA A 77 12.13 -3.83 -5.48
N GLY A 78 11.11 -3.09 -5.06
CA GLY A 78 10.88 -1.72 -5.51
C GLY A 78 12.02 -0.76 -5.15
N LEU A 79 12.60 -0.89 -3.96
CA LEU A 79 13.81 -0.13 -3.56
C LEU A 79 15.00 -0.46 -4.46
N ILE A 80 15.18 -1.73 -4.82
CA ILE A 80 16.25 -2.15 -5.74
C ILE A 80 16.02 -1.57 -7.13
N PHE A 81 14.79 -1.61 -7.64
CA PHE A 81 14.46 -1.09 -8.98
C PHE A 81 14.65 0.41 -9.09
N THR A 82 14.34 1.15 -8.03
CA THR A 82 14.44 2.62 -8.00
C THR A 82 15.84 3.11 -7.64
N GLY A 83 16.64 2.29 -6.95
CA GLY A 83 17.88 2.74 -6.32
C GLY A 83 17.64 3.69 -5.13
N ALA A 84 16.43 3.71 -4.58
CA ALA A 84 16.09 4.52 -3.42
C ALA A 84 16.73 3.99 -2.13
N THR A 85 16.99 4.88 -1.20
CA THR A 85 17.61 4.58 0.09
C THR A 85 16.54 4.45 1.17
N PRO A 86 16.38 3.28 1.82
CA PRO A 86 15.40 3.11 2.87
C PRO A 86 15.82 3.79 4.18
N VAL A 87 14.87 4.46 4.81
CA VAL A 87 14.93 4.93 6.20
C VAL A 87 13.96 4.07 7.00
N TYR A 88 14.49 3.18 7.80
CA TYR A 88 13.65 2.17 8.46
C TYR A 88 12.93 2.68 9.69
N MET A 89 11.64 2.31 9.80
CA MET A 89 10.89 2.25 11.04
C MET A 89 11.03 0.83 11.60
N GLU A 90 11.43 0.70 12.86
CA GLU A 90 11.67 -0.59 13.48
C GLU A 90 10.41 -1.05 14.22
N PRO A 91 9.80 -2.18 13.85
CA PRO A 91 8.66 -2.70 14.59
C PRO A 91 9.10 -3.23 15.96
N VAL A 92 8.22 -3.13 16.92
CA VAL A 92 8.42 -3.80 18.21
C VAL A 92 8.42 -5.31 17.99
N ILE A 93 9.36 -6.01 18.62
CA ILE A 93 9.40 -7.48 18.58
C ILE A 93 8.70 -8.02 19.84
N ASP A 94 7.69 -8.86 19.63
CA ASP A 94 7.05 -9.59 20.72
C ASP A 94 8.06 -10.54 21.39
N SER A 95 8.28 -10.37 22.68
CA SER A 95 9.31 -11.12 23.40
C SER A 95 8.94 -12.59 23.65
N ALA A 96 7.66 -12.94 23.62
CA ALA A 96 7.19 -14.30 23.85
C ALA A 96 7.24 -15.15 22.57
N TRP A 97 6.94 -14.54 21.44
CA TRP A 97 6.82 -15.24 20.16
C TRP A 97 7.96 -14.93 19.18
N GLY A 98 8.76 -13.89 19.46
CA GLY A 98 9.85 -13.46 18.58
C GLY A 98 9.39 -12.92 17.23
N ILE A 99 8.13 -12.46 17.15
CA ILE A 99 7.54 -11.95 15.90
C ILE A 99 7.54 -10.42 15.88
N PRO A 100 7.73 -9.79 14.70
CA PRO A 100 7.58 -8.35 14.56
C PRO A 100 6.09 -7.97 14.67
N LEU A 101 5.81 -7.01 15.53
CA LEU A 101 4.52 -6.38 15.67
C LEU A 101 4.37 -5.24 14.64
N GLN A 102 3.48 -4.29 14.91
CA GLN A 102 3.30 -3.12 14.05
C GLN A 102 4.32 -2.02 14.41
N VAL A 103 4.63 -1.15 13.44
CA VAL A 103 5.36 0.10 13.70
C VAL A 103 4.44 1.09 14.41
N SER A 104 5.01 1.88 15.32
CA SER A 104 4.27 2.90 16.06
C SER A 104 4.26 4.25 15.32
N SER A 105 3.37 5.15 15.76
CA SER A 105 3.36 6.54 15.29
C SER A 105 4.61 7.30 15.73
N GLU A 106 5.21 6.93 16.89
CA GLU A 106 6.47 7.46 17.38
C GLU A 106 7.64 7.08 16.47
N ASP A 107 7.69 5.82 16.00
CA ASP A 107 8.71 5.37 15.04
C ASP A 107 8.58 6.13 13.72
N ALA A 108 7.34 6.33 13.26
CA ALA A 108 7.08 7.10 12.05
C ALA A 108 7.54 8.57 12.21
N ARG A 109 7.22 9.22 13.32
CA ARG A 109 7.69 10.57 13.64
C ARG A 109 9.21 10.65 13.62
N ALA A 110 9.87 9.77 14.36
CA ALA A 110 11.33 9.73 14.44
C ALA A 110 11.97 9.48 13.06
N ALA A 111 11.34 8.66 12.20
CA ALA A 111 11.83 8.41 10.85
C ALA A 111 11.66 9.64 9.94
N ILE A 112 10.55 10.36 10.04
CA ILE A 112 10.30 11.62 9.31
C ILE A 112 11.32 12.70 9.75
N GLU A 113 11.60 12.82 11.03
CA GLU A 113 12.61 13.75 11.54
C GLU A 113 14.02 13.42 11.01
N ARG A 114 14.37 12.13 10.87
CA ARG A 114 15.65 11.71 10.26
C ARG A 114 15.71 11.94 8.75
N ALA A 115 14.56 11.93 8.07
CA ALA A 115 14.49 12.09 6.61
C ALA A 115 13.35 13.03 6.18
N PRO A 116 13.44 14.34 6.50
CA PRO A 116 12.36 15.30 6.23
C PRO A 116 12.13 15.55 4.73
N HIS A 117 13.03 15.08 3.87
CA HIS A 117 12.91 15.17 2.41
C HIS A 117 12.60 13.82 1.74
N ALA A 118 12.15 12.82 2.53
CA ALA A 118 11.76 11.54 1.99
C ALA A 118 10.65 11.70 0.94
N LYS A 119 10.68 10.84 -0.07
CA LYS A 119 9.72 10.88 -1.18
C LYS A 119 8.42 10.16 -0.87
N ALA A 120 8.42 9.28 0.13
CA ALA A 120 7.22 8.63 0.63
C ALA A 120 7.43 8.11 2.06
N VAL A 121 6.35 8.03 2.82
CA VAL A 121 6.21 7.17 4.01
C VAL A 121 5.34 5.99 3.61
N LEU A 122 5.84 4.77 3.72
CA LEU A 122 5.09 3.56 3.42
C LEU A 122 4.89 2.73 4.69
N VAL A 123 3.69 2.20 4.87
CA VAL A 123 3.33 1.31 5.98
C VAL A 123 2.60 0.08 5.45
N THR A 124 2.88 -1.09 6.01
CA THR A 124 2.10 -2.31 5.76
C THR A 124 1.08 -2.47 6.88
N SER A 125 -0.21 -2.41 6.55
CA SER A 125 -1.30 -2.51 7.54
C SER A 125 -2.56 -3.15 6.91
N PRO A 126 -3.02 -4.28 7.45
CA PRO A 126 -2.46 -5.05 8.56
C PRO A 126 -1.11 -5.72 8.22
N THR A 127 -0.35 -6.07 9.26
CA THR A 127 0.81 -6.96 9.12
C THR A 127 0.37 -8.39 8.82
N TYR A 128 1.31 -9.29 8.50
CA TYR A 128 1.04 -10.74 8.34
C TYR A 128 0.41 -11.39 9.57
N ASN A 129 0.62 -10.79 10.73
CA ASN A 129 0.07 -11.29 12.00
C ASN A 129 -1.29 -10.65 12.35
N GLY A 130 -1.89 -9.89 11.42
CA GLY A 130 -3.20 -9.27 11.59
C GLY A 130 -3.23 -7.99 12.42
N LEU A 131 -2.08 -7.35 12.63
CA LEU A 131 -1.98 -6.14 13.44
C LEU A 131 -2.13 -4.89 12.56
N GLY A 132 -3.12 -4.04 12.87
CA GLY A 132 -3.31 -2.74 12.23
C GLY A 132 -2.38 -1.68 12.79
N ALA A 133 -1.96 -0.72 11.96
CA ALA A 133 -1.25 0.49 12.38
C ALA A 133 -2.25 1.62 12.73
N ASP A 134 -1.79 2.60 13.49
CA ASP A 134 -2.49 3.89 13.61
C ASP A 134 -2.27 4.72 12.34
N LEU A 135 -2.96 4.31 11.26
CA LEU A 135 -2.81 4.92 9.93
C LEU A 135 -3.16 6.40 9.95
N SER A 136 -4.20 6.80 10.70
CA SER A 136 -4.64 8.19 10.78
C SER A 136 -3.57 9.12 11.34
N THR A 137 -2.90 8.71 12.42
CA THR A 137 -1.82 9.50 13.01
C THR A 137 -0.59 9.51 12.11
N ILE A 138 -0.20 8.38 11.53
CA ILE A 138 0.98 8.29 10.65
C ILE A 138 0.76 9.09 9.36
N ALA A 139 -0.42 8.99 8.75
CA ALA A 139 -0.78 9.77 7.56
C ALA A 139 -0.70 11.28 7.83
N ARG A 140 -1.26 11.73 8.96
CA ARG A 140 -1.19 13.14 9.35
C ARG A 140 0.26 13.60 9.54
N LEU A 141 1.10 12.83 10.20
CA LEU A 141 2.52 13.15 10.38
C LEU A 141 3.26 13.27 9.03
N ALA A 142 2.98 12.37 8.08
CA ALA A 142 3.56 12.43 6.75
C ALA A 142 3.07 13.67 5.99
N HIS A 143 1.78 13.93 6.00
CA HIS A 143 1.17 15.08 5.30
C HIS A 143 1.62 16.42 5.89
N ASP A 144 1.73 16.54 7.22
CA ASP A 144 2.25 17.74 7.89
C ASP A 144 3.71 18.03 7.47
N ALA A 145 4.47 16.99 7.13
CA ALA A 145 5.83 17.11 6.58
C ALA A 145 5.86 17.29 5.05
N GLY A 146 4.71 17.31 4.38
CA GLY A 146 4.62 17.41 2.91
C GLY A 146 5.06 16.12 2.19
N ILE A 147 5.04 14.97 2.85
CA ILE A 147 5.49 13.69 2.32
C ILE A 147 4.26 12.84 1.97
N PRO A 148 4.18 12.25 0.75
CA PRO A 148 3.13 11.30 0.40
C PRO A 148 3.09 10.09 1.34
N PHE A 149 1.88 9.68 1.74
CA PHE A 149 1.66 8.49 2.54
C PHE A 149 1.14 7.35 1.66
N VAL A 150 1.72 6.17 1.80
CA VAL A 150 1.38 4.96 1.05
C VAL A 150 1.11 3.82 2.03
N THR A 151 0.01 3.11 1.84
CA THR A 151 -0.29 1.93 2.66
C THR A 151 -0.36 0.68 1.78
N ASP A 152 0.43 -0.34 2.12
CA ASP A 152 0.23 -1.70 1.63
C ASP A 152 -0.85 -2.37 2.49
N GLN A 153 -2.05 -2.46 1.95
CA GLN A 153 -3.22 -3.01 2.63
C GLN A 153 -3.69 -4.33 2.00
N ALA A 154 -2.76 -5.10 1.42
CA ALA A 154 -3.08 -6.36 0.75
C ALA A 154 -3.90 -7.35 1.61
N TRP A 155 -3.72 -7.31 2.94
CA TRP A 155 -4.45 -8.14 3.89
C TRP A 155 -5.70 -7.48 4.48
N GLY A 156 -5.99 -6.23 4.15
CA GLY A 156 -7.03 -5.43 4.79
C GLY A 156 -8.14 -4.86 3.91
N PRO A 157 -8.43 -5.36 2.69
CA PRO A 157 -9.44 -4.74 1.82
C PRO A 157 -10.86 -4.79 2.41
N HIS A 158 -11.11 -5.70 3.36
CA HIS A 158 -12.39 -5.86 4.04
C HIS A 158 -12.61 -4.88 5.20
N LEU A 159 -11.57 -4.21 5.69
CA LEU A 159 -11.64 -3.33 6.87
C LEU A 159 -12.67 -2.22 6.68
N ARG A 160 -12.75 -1.64 5.49
CA ARG A 160 -13.69 -0.57 5.10
C ARG A 160 -15.15 -0.91 5.38
N PHE A 161 -15.51 -2.18 5.26
CA PHE A 161 -16.91 -2.64 5.26
C PHE A 161 -17.39 -3.15 6.63
N CYS A 162 -16.59 -3.03 7.67
CA CYS A 162 -16.94 -3.50 9.02
C CYS A 162 -16.44 -2.49 10.07
N PRO A 163 -17.35 -1.71 10.69
CA PRO A 163 -16.98 -0.65 11.62
C PRO A 163 -16.36 -1.16 12.93
N GLU A 164 -16.47 -2.45 13.24
CA GLU A 164 -15.82 -3.06 14.41
C GLU A 164 -14.34 -3.41 14.15
N LEU A 165 -13.87 -3.33 12.90
CA LEU A 165 -12.49 -3.58 12.53
C LEU A 165 -11.65 -2.30 12.59
N PRO A 166 -10.31 -2.42 12.62
CA PRO A 166 -9.42 -1.27 12.53
C PRO A 166 -9.72 -0.40 11.31
N VAL A 167 -9.43 0.89 11.42
CA VAL A 167 -9.59 1.86 10.33
C VAL A 167 -8.78 1.43 9.11
N ASP A 168 -9.39 1.50 7.93
CA ASP A 168 -8.70 1.28 6.65
C ASP A 168 -7.83 2.49 6.26
N ALA A 169 -7.19 2.42 5.11
CA ALA A 169 -6.27 3.45 4.62
C ALA A 169 -6.96 4.59 3.85
N MET A 170 -8.31 4.50 3.66
CA MET A 170 -9.08 5.44 2.83
C MET A 170 -9.93 6.37 3.68
#